data_3aaece251dcd06d99419cd3d094e80cd
#
_entry.id   3aaece251dcd06d99419cd3d094e80cd
#
_cell.length_a   1.000
_cell.length_b   1.000
_cell.length_c   1.000
_cell.angle_alpha   90.00
_cell.angle_beta   90.00
_cell.angle_gamma   90.00
#
_symmetry.space_group_name_H-M   'P 1'
#
loop_
_entity.id
_entity.type
_entity.pdbx_description
1 polymer ?
#
loop_
_entity_poly.entity_id
_entity_poly.type
_entity_poly.pdbx_seq_one_letter_code
_entity_poly.pdbx_strand_id
1 'polypeptide(L)'
;MTPLLELKDIRRSYPAGDEQVEVLKGITLDIYAGEMVAIVGASGSGKSTLMNILGCLDKATSGTYRVAGQDVATLDADALAQLRREHFGFIFQRYHLLSHLTAEQNVEVPAVYAGLERKQRLLRAQELLQRLGLEDRTEYYPAQLSGGQQQRVSIARALMNGGQVILADEP
;
A
#
# COMPACT_ATOMS: atom_id res chain seq x y z
N MET A 1 -13.42 17.30 -12.14
CA MET A 1 -13.18 15.92 -11.70
C MET A 1 -12.58 16.02 -10.30
N THR A 2 -13.04 15.23 -9.33
CA THR A 2 -12.50 15.29 -7.96
C THR A 2 -11.25 14.40 -7.87
N PRO A 3 -10.12 14.88 -7.31
CA PRO A 3 -8.94 14.05 -7.12
C PRO A 3 -9.24 12.86 -6.21
N LEU A 4 -8.64 11.71 -6.50
CA LEU A 4 -8.66 10.54 -5.62
C LEU A 4 -7.74 10.75 -4.41
N LEU A 5 -6.54 11.30 -4.66
CA LEU A 5 -5.61 11.75 -3.64
C LEU A 5 -5.31 13.24 -3.87
N GLU A 6 -5.45 14.04 -2.82
CA GLU A 6 -5.20 15.49 -2.86
C GLU A 6 -4.18 15.85 -1.76
N LEU A 7 -3.01 16.32 -2.15
CA LEU A 7 -1.95 16.79 -1.27
C LEU A 7 -1.77 18.28 -1.41
N LYS A 8 -1.77 19.03 -0.31
CA LYS A 8 -1.53 20.48 -0.28
C LYS A 8 -0.47 20.82 0.75
N ASP A 9 0.66 21.34 0.28
CA ASP A 9 1.81 21.76 1.09
C ASP A 9 2.22 20.71 2.14
N ILE A 10 2.30 19.46 1.75
CA ILE A 10 2.68 18.35 2.64
C ILE A 10 4.13 18.50 3.04
N ARG A 11 4.37 18.61 4.35
CA ARG A 11 5.69 18.67 4.98
C ARG A 11 5.86 17.55 5.96
N ARG A 12 7.05 17.01 6.05
CA ARG A 12 7.41 16.00 7.04
C ARG A 12 8.79 16.28 7.60
N SER A 13 8.86 16.45 8.91
CA SER A 13 10.12 16.62 9.67
C SER A 13 10.24 15.52 10.70
N TYR A 14 11.49 15.14 10.96
CA TYR A 14 11.86 14.17 11.98
C TYR A 14 12.86 14.80 12.95
N PRO A 15 12.78 14.47 14.25
CA PRO A 15 13.80 14.91 15.22
C PRO A 15 15.14 14.26 14.91
N ALA A 16 16.21 15.06 14.95
CA ALA A 16 17.60 14.62 14.79
C ALA A 16 18.47 15.28 15.87
N GLY A 17 18.50 14.69 17.07
CA GLY A 17 19.08 15.32 18.26
C GLY A 17 18.26 16.54 18.68
N ASP A 18 18.92 17.69 18.81
CA ASP A 18 18.26 18.96 19.16
C ASP A 18 17.67 19.71 17.96
N GLU A 19 17.85 19.17 16.74
CA GLU A 19 17.39 19.79 15.49
C GLU A 19 16.20 19.01 14.88
N GLN A 20 15.51 19.67 13.95
CA GLN A 20 14.47 19.07 13.10
C GLN A 20 15.00 18.95 11.67
N VAL A 21 14.95 17.76 11.09
CA VAL A 21 15.30 17.53 9.68
C VAL A 21 14.02 17.45 8.86
N GLU A 22 13.81 18.45 8.01
CA GLU A 22 12.68 18.47 7.08
C GLU A 22 13.00 17.60 5.85
N VAL A 23 12.27 16.49 5.71
CA VAL A 23 12.41 15.51 4.61
C VAL A 23 11.49 15.85 3.45
N LEU A 24 10.23 16.21 3.71
CA LEU A 24 9.29 16.71 2.71
C LEU A 24 9.07 18.21 2.93
N LYS A 25 9.28 18.99 1.86
CA LYS A 25 9.40 20.46 1.90
C LYS A 25 8.27 21.17 1.18
N GLY A 26 7.03 20.69 1.34
CA GLY A 26 5.86 21.30 0.72
C GLY A 26 5.48 20.64 -0.60
N ILE A 27 5.01 19.40 -0.54
CA ILE A 27 4.52 18.67 -1.71
C ILE A 27 3.05 19.02 -1.95
N THR A 28 2.76 19.51 -3.15
CA THR A 28 1.38 19.74 -3.63
C THR A 28 1.17 18.92 -4.89
N LEU A 29 0.20 18.02 -4.86
CA LEU A 29 -0.06 17.07 -5.93
C LEU A 29 -1.50 16.57 -5.86
N ASP A 30 -2.17 16.51 -6.99
CA ASP A 30 -3.47 15.85 -7.15
C ASP A 30 -3.30 14.63 -8.03
N ILE A 31 -3.85 13.48 -7.59
CA ILE A 31 -3.85 12.24 -8.35
C ILE A 31 -5.30 11.82 -8.59
N TYR A 32 -5.62 11.53 -9.84
CA TYR A 32 -6.97 11.15 -10.25
C TYR A 32 -7.09 9.64 -10.49
N ALA A 33 -8.31 9.14 -10.46
CA ALA A 33 -8.57 7.74 -10.75
C ALA A 33 -8.11 7.38 -12.17
N GLY A 34 -7.40 6.26 -12.31
CA GLY A 34 -6.86 5.76 -13.58
C GLY A 34 -5.51 6.36 -13.98
N GLU A 35 -4.94 7.28 -13.18
CA GLU A 35 -3.60 7.79 -13.43
C GLU A 35 -2.51 6.83 -12.94
N MET A 36 -1.40 6.80 -13.68
CA MET A 36 -0.15 6.18 -13.27
C MET A 36 0.88 7.27 -12.97
N VAL A 37 1.34 7.32 -11.74
CA VAL A 37 2.29 8.34 -11.25
C VAL A 37 3.59 7.67 -10.82
N ALA A 38 4.73 8.16 -11.31
CA ALA A 38 6.05 7.73 -10.89
C ALA A 38 6.70 8.79 -9.99
N ILE A 39 7.10 8.38 -8.77
CA ILE A 39 7.86 9.21 -7.85
C ILE A 39 9.34 8.91 -8.07
N VAL A 40 10.08 9.88 -8.62
CA VAL A 40 11.49 9.74 -8.94
C VAL A 40 12.35 10.68 -8.10
N GLY A 41 13.55 10.26 -7.76
CA GLY A 41 14.49 11.07 -6.99
C GLY A 41 15.70 10.25 -6.53
N ALA A 42 16.75 10.94 -6.10
CA ALA A 42 17.93 10.31 -5.54
C ALA A 42 17.64 9.53 -4.25
N SER A 43 18.52 8.62 -3.87
CA SER A 43 18.44 7.94 -2.57
C SER A 43 18.41 8.98 -1.44
N GLY A 44 17.52 8.80 -0.47
CA GLY A 44 17.36 9.72 0.67
C GLY A 44 16.60 11.02 0.34
N SER A 45 15.99 11.15 -0.84
CA SER A 45 15.20 12.33 -1.23
C SER A 45 13.78 12.40 -0.61
N GLY A 46 13.38 11.40 0.16
CA GLY A 46 12.06 11.37 0.82
C GLY A 46 10.99 10.56 0.08
N LYS A 47 11.34 9.79 -0.96
CA LYS A 47 10.36 8.98 -1.72
C LYS A 47 9.59 8.01 -0.82
N SER A 48 10.27 7.21 -0.01
CA SER A 48 9.62 6.26 0.91
C SER A 48 8.81 6.99 1.99
N THR A 49 9.25 8.15 2.44
CA THR A 49 8.49 8.99 3.37
C THR A 49 7.18 9.45 2.73
N LEU A 50 7.23 9.92 1.49
CA LEU A 50 6.01 10.32 0.75
C LEU A 50 5.09 9.13 0.52
N MET A 51 5.63 7.97 0.14
CA MET A 51 4.86 6.73 -0.03
C MET A 51 4.14 6.30 1.26
N ASN A 52 4.81 6.41 2.41
CA ASN A 52 4.20 6.10 3.71
C ASN A 52 3.06 7.06 4.06
N ILE A 53 3.21 8.35 3.75
CA ILE A 53 2.14 9.33 3.95
C ILE A 53 0.97 9.07 3.00
N LEU A 54 1.23 8.83 1.71
CA LEU A 54 0.21 8.47 0.73
C LEU A 54 -0.59 7.24 1.17
N GLY A 55 0.08 6.23 1.68
CA GLY A 55 -0.55 5.01 2.18
C GLY A 55 -1.16 5.12 3.59
N CYS A 56 -1.18 6.30 4.19
CA CYS A 56 -1.67 6.51 5.56
C CYS A 56 -0.94 5.64 6.61
N LEU A 57 0.32 5.27 6.34
CA LEU A 57 1.19 4.55 7.28
C LEU A 57 1.96 5.51 8.20
N ASP A 58 2.14 6.75 7.77
CA ASP A 58 2.71 7.86 8.55
C ASP A 58 1.87 9.12 8.33
N LYS A 59 2.02 10.10 9.21
CA LYS A 59 1.31 11.39 9.14
C LYS A 59 2.25 12.50 8.71
N ALA A 60 1.74 13.45 7.93
CA ALA A 60 2.44 14.68 7.64
C ALA A 60 2.62 15.51 8.95
N THR A 61 3.72 16.26 9.03
CA THR A 61 3.93 17.25 10.11
C THR A 61 3.02 18.46 9.91
N SER A 62 2.82 18.86 8.65
CA SER A 62 1.88 19.94 8.28
C SER A 62 1.41 19.76 6.84
N GLY A 63 0.46 20.57 6.43
CA GLY A 63 -0.23 20.47 5.15
C GLY A 63 -1.54 19.68 5.27
N THR A 64 -2.23 19.52 4.14
CA THR A 64 -3.51 18.80 4.09
C THR A 64 -3.40 17.63 3.13
N TYR A 65 -3.81 16.44 3.57
CA TYR A 65 -3.93 15.25 2.75
C TYR A 65 -5.34 14.70 2.80
N ARG A 66 -5.96 14.51 1.62
CA ARG A 66 -7.29 13.91 1.48
C ARG A 66 -7.26 12.70 0.57
N VAL A 67 -7.99 11.68 0.97
CA VAL A 67 -8.26 10.46 0.20
C VAL A 67 -9.74 10.40 -0.10
N ALA A 68 -10.11 10.36 -1.37
CA ALA A 68 -11.50 10.37 -1.83
C ALA A 68 -12.32 11.51 -1.17
N GLY A 69 -11.70 12.69 -0.97
CA GLY A 69 -12.30 13.86 -0.33
C GLY A 69 -12.26 13.87 1.20
N GLN A 70 -11.88 12.78 1.86
CA GLN A 70 -11.80 12.67 3.31
C GLN A 70 -10.44 13.14 3.84
N ASP A 71 -10.44 14.09 4.76
CA ASP A 71 -9.20 14.61 5.37
C ASP A 71 -8.61 13.58 6.35
N VAL A 72 -7.40 13.12 6.04
CA VAL A 72 -6.67 12.09 6.79
C VAL A 72 -6.31 12.56 8.21
N ALA A 73 -6.07 13.86 8.40
CA ALA A 73 -5.69 14.42 9.70
C ALA A 73 -6.80 14.32 10.77
N THR A 74 -8.05 14.24 10.32
CA THR A 74 -9.23 14.17 11.20
C THR A 74 -9.54 12.75 11.67
N LEU A 75 -8.87 11.74 11.15
CA LEU A 75 -9.15 10.33 11.39
C LEU A 75 -8.37 9.79 12.58
N ASP A 76 -9.04 8.98 13.40
CA ASP A 76 -8.39 8.15 14.42
C ASP A 76 -7.71 6.91 13.81
N ALA A 77 -7.07 6.11 14.66
CA ALA A 77 -6.32 4.93 14.21
C ALA A 77 -7.20 3.88 13.52
N ASP A 78 -8.43 3.69 13.99
CA ASP A 78 -9.36 2.70 13.43
C ASP A 78 -9.90 3.16 12.08
N ALA A 79 -10.27 4.43 11.97
CA ALA A 79 -10.71 5.04 10.72
C ALA A 79 -9.59 5.06 9.67
N LEU A 80 -8.33 5.31 10.06
CA LEU A 80 -7.18 5.20 9.18
C LEU A 80 -6.94 3.76 8.70
N ALA A 81 -7.10 2.78 9.60
CA ALA A 81 -6.99 1.37 9.22
C ALA A 81 -8.09 0.95 8.25
N GLN A 82 -9.31 1.44 8.45
CA GLN A 82 -10.42 1.23 7.52
C GLN A 82 -10.13 1.87 6.15
N LEU A 83 -9.70 3.13 6.13
CA LEU A 83 -9.34 3.85 4.91
C LEU A 83 -8.27 3.10 4.10
N ARG A 84 -7.23 2.58 4.78
CA ARG A 84 -6.21 1.75 4.13
C ARG A 84 -6.80 0.49 3.50
N ARG A 85 -7.66 -0.23 4.22
CA ARG A 85 -8.30 -1.45 3.70
C ARG A 85 -9.16 -1.20 2.47
N GLU A 86 -9.88 -0.09 2.46
CA GLU A 86 -10.86 0.23 1.40
C GLU A 86 -10.21 0.78 0.14
N HIS A 87 -9.13 1.56 0.29
CA HIS A 87 -8.59 2.32 -0.83
C HIS A 87 -7.22 1.84 -1.32
N PHE A 88 -6.41 1.18 -0.49
CA PHE A 88 -5.01 0.93 -0.81
C PHE A 88 -4.64 -0.54 -0.91
N GLY A 89 -3.82 -0.86 -1.92
CA GLY A 89 -3.01 -2.06 -1.98
C GLY A 89 -1.54 -1.69 -1.94
N PHE A 90 -0.72 -2.48 -1.23
CA PHE A 90 0.71 -2.21 -1.06
C PHE A 90 1.55 -3.32 -1.68
N ILE A 91 2.49 -2.92 -2.53
CA ILE A 91 3.55 -3.78 -3.07
C ILE A 91 4.87 -3.28 -2.53
N PHE A 92 5.49 -4.05 -1.63
CA PHE A 92 6.74 -3.68 -0.96
C PHE A 92 7.96 -4.26 -1.67
N GLN A 93 9.07 -3.55 -1.63
CA GLN A 93 10.36 -3.95 -2.22
C GLN A 93 10.82 -5.34 -1.75
N ARG A 94 10.61 -5.71 -0.49
CA ARG A 94 10.97 -7.01 0.10
C ARG A 94 9.78 -7.98 0.21
N TYR A 95 8.74 -7.78 -0.55
CA TYR A 95 7.50 -8.57 -0.60
C TYR A 95 6.74 -8.65 0.72
N HIS A 96 7.40 -8.72 1.86
CA HIS A 96 6.85 -8.87 3.21
C HIS A 96 5.79 -9.98 3.30
N LEU A 97 6.08 -11.13 2.69
CA LEU A 97 5.25 -12.31 2.83
C LEU A 97 5.46 -12.94 4.21
N LEU A 98 4.37 -13.42 4.78
CA LEU A 98 4.41 -14.16 6.04
C LEU A 98 4.93 -15.56 5.76
N SER A 99 6.12 -15.89 6.28
CA SER A 99 6.87 -17.12 5.96
C SER A 99 6.17 -18.42 6.37
N HIS A 100 5.28 -18.33 7.37
CA HIS A 100 4.51 -19.46 7.91
C HIS A 100 3.16 -19.66 7.21
N LEU A 101 2.83 -18.82 6.21
CA LEU A 101 1.62 -18.91 5.41
C LEU A 101 1.97 -19.31 3.96
N THR A 102 1.08 -20.08 3.33
CA THR A 102 1.19 -20.39 1.89
C THR A 102 0.97 -19.15 1.02
N ALA A 103 1.24 -19.28 -0.28
CA ALA A 103 0.94 -18.21 -1.23
C ALA A 103 -0.53 -17.76 -1.17
N GLU A 104 -1.45 -18.70 -1.20
CA GLU A 104 -2.90 -18.44 -1.09
C GLU A 104 -3.25 -17.76 0.22
N GLN A 105 -2.76 -18.25 1.35
CA GLN A 105 -3.00 -17.66 2.67
C GLN A 105 -2.43 -16.25 2.79
N ASN A 106 -1.25 -15.99 2.20
CA ASN A 106 -0.70 -14.63 2.14
C ASN A 106 -1.60 -13.66 1.37
N VAL A 107 -2.17 -14.11 0.25
CA VAL A 107 -3.10 -13.30 -0.55
C VAL A 107 -4.39 -13.03 0.20
N GLU A 108 -4.89 -14.00 0.99
CA GLU A 108 -6.11 -13.86 1.78
C GLU A 108 -6.02 -12.84 2.93
N VAL A 109 -4.83 -12.55 3.44
CA VAL A 109 -4.64 -11.73 4.66
C VAL A 109 -5.47 -10.44 4.68
N PRO A 110 -5.45 -9.58 3.64
CA PRO A 110 -6.26 -8.34 3.66
C PRO A 110 -7.76 -8.60 3.76
N ALA A 111 -8.24 -9.67 3.16
CA ALA A 111 -9.66 -10.04 3.19
C ALA A 111 -10.10 -10.62 4.54
N VAL A 112 -9.19 -11.27 5.26
CA VAL A 112 -9.42 -11.69 6.66
C VAL A 112 -9.71 -10.48 7.53
N TYR A 113 -8.86 -9.44 7.45
CA TYR A 113 -9.07 -8.19 8.17
C TYR A 113 -10.30 -7.40 7.72
N ALA A 114 -10.72 -7.56 6.48
CA ALA A 114 -11.96 -6.97 5.96
C ALA A 114 -13.22 -7.75 6.36
N GLY A 115 -13.07 -8.90 7.02
CA GLY A 115 -14.19 -9.71 7.48
C GLY A 115 -14.89 -10.53 6.38
N LEU A 116 -14.24 -10.76 5.22
CA LEU A 116 -14.81 -11.58 4.17
C LEU A 116 -14.94 -13.04 4.61
N GLU A 117 -16.03 -13.69 4.20
CA GLU A 117 -16.22 -15.11 4.43
C GLU A 117 -15.10 -15.94 3.78
N ARG A 118 -14.73 -17.04 4.46
CA ARG A 118 -13.64 -17.93 4.02
C ARG A 118 -13.79 -18.38 2.57
N LYS A 119 -14.98 -18.77 2.15
CA LYS A 119 -15.23 -19.24 0.77
C LYS A 119 -15.00 -18.15 -0.26
N GLN A 120 -15.45 -16.92 0.02
CA GLN A 120 -15.29 -15.78 -0.89
C GLN A 120 -13.82 -15.36 -1.03
N ARG A 121 -13.10 -15.24 0.10
CA ARG A 121 -11.69 -14.85 0.05
C ARG A 121 -10.81 -15.90 -0.61
N LEU A 122 -11.08 -17.20 -0.38
CA LEU A 122 -10.37 -18.29 -1.02
C LEU A 122 -10.52 -18.25 -2.55
N LEU A 123 -11.75 -18.17 -3.04
CA LEU A 123 -12.03 -18.08 -4.47
C LEU A 123 -11.35 -16.86 -5.11
N ARG A 124 -11.40 -15.72 -4.43
CA ARG A 124 -10.75 -14.49 -4.90
C ARG A 124 -9.23 -14.61 -4.93
N ALA A 125 -8.62 -15.20 -3.90
CA ALA A 125 -7.18 -15.44 -3.85
C ALA A 125 -6.73 -16.36 -4.98
N GLN A 126 -7.43 -17.44 -5.22
CA GLN A 126 -7.15 -18.39 -6.31
C GLN A 126 -7.27 -17.72 -7.69
N GLU A 127 -8.31 -16.93 -7.93
CA GLU A 127 -8.48 -16.16 -9.17
C GLU A 127 -7.31 -15.21 -9.41
N LEU A 128 -6.88 -14.47 -8.37
CA LEU A 128 -5.75 -13.54 -8.49
C LEU A 128 -4.42 -14.26 -8.75
N LEU A 129 -4.18 -15.36 -8.06
CA LEU A 129 -2.98 -16.18 -8.29
C LEU A 129 -2.97 -16.80 -9.70
N GLN A 130 -4.10 -17.28 -10.18
CA GLN A 130 -4.23 -17.79 -11.55
C GLN A 130 -3.92 -16.70 -12.59
N ARG A 131 -4.47 -15.50 -12.42
CA ARG A 131 -4.19 -14.35 -13.31
C ARG A 131 -2.71 -13.97 -13.37
N LEU A 132 -1.97 -14.29 -12.33
CA LEU A 132 -0.53 -14.03 -12.23
C LEU A 132 0.33 -15.27 -12.55
N GLY A 133 -0.29 -16.35 -13.07
CA GLY A 133 0.41 -17.57 -13.48
C GLY A 133 0.99 -18.36 -12.30
N LEU A 134 0.27 -18.40 -11.19
CA LEU A 134 0.65 -19.10 -9.96
C LEU A 134 -0.39 -20.13 -9.50
N GLU A 135 -1.25 -20.59 -10.40
CA GLU A 135 -2.28 -21.59 -10.11
C GLU A 135 -1.73 -22.89 -9.52
N ASP A 136 -0.53 -23.30 -9.95
CA ASP A 136 0.16 -24.51 -9.47
C ASP A 136 1.04 -24.26 -8.22
N ARG A 137 1.00 -23.05 -7.65
CA ARG A 137 1.87 -22.62 -6.53
C ARG A 137 1.09 -22.13 -5.32
N THR A 138 -0.22 -22.30 -5.30
CA THR A 138 -1.13 -21.77 -4.26
C THR A 138 -0.77 -22.27 -2.86
N GLU A 139 -0.35 -23.51 -2.75
CA GLU A 139 0.02 -24.16 -1.47
C GLU A 139 1.51 -24.04 -1.10
N TYR A 140 2.31 -23.33 -1.93
CA TYR A 140 3.74 -23.14 -1.66
C TYR A 140 3.97 -22.07 -0.61
N TYR A 141 4.94 -22.32 0.27
CA TYR A 141 5.44 -21.33 1.21
C TYR A 141 6.44 -20.39 0.54
N PRO A 142 6.64 -19.15 1.05
CA PRO A 142 7.56 -18.18 0.46
C PRO A 142 8.96 -18.74 0.17
N ALA A 143 9.50 -19.56 1.08
CA ALA A 143 10.82 -20.17 0.90
C ALA A 143 10.90 -21.14 -0.31
N GLN A 144 9.78 -21.62 -0.81
CA GLN A 144 9.68 -22.52 -1.96
C GLN A 144 9.46 -21.78 -3.27
N LEU A 145 9.31 -20.46 -3.22
CA LEU A 145 9.02 -19.59 -4.36
C LEU A 145 10.27 -18.81 -4.78
N SER A 146 10.45 -18.63 -6.09
CA SER A 146 11.46 -17.70 -6.62
C SER A 146 11.11 -16.24 -6.22
N GLY A 147 12.09 -15.32 -6.31
CA GLY A 147 11.84 -13.90 -6.04
C GLY A 147 10.71 -13.33 -6.89
N GLY A 148 10.69 -13.63 -8.19
CA GLY A 148 9.60 -13.19 -9.08
C GLY A 148 8.24 -13.81 -8.73
N GLN A 149 8.20 -15.05 -8.26
CA GLN A 149 6.97 -15.68 -7.77
C GLN A 149 6.49 -15.02 -6.47
N GLN A 150 7.39 -14.74 -5.53
CA GLN A 150 7.07 -14.04 -4.29
C GLN A 150 6.53 -12.62 -4.58
N GLN A 151 7.12 -11.92 -5.55
CA GLN A 151 6.62 -10.60 -5.97
C GLN A 151 5.20 -10.70 -6.54
N ARG A 152 4.91 -11.70 -7.37
CA ARG A 152 3.56 -11.92 -7.91
C ARG A 152 2.55 -12.28 -6.82
N VAL A 153 2.94 -13.02 -5.79
CA VAL A 153 2.09 -13.24 -4.59
C VAL A 153 1.82 -11.91 -3.86
N SER A 154 2.83 -11.06 -3.70
CA SER A 154 2.67 -9.72 -3.12
C SER A 154 1.73 -8.84 -3.93
N ILE A 155 1.80 -8.90 -5.26
CA ILE A 155 0.87 -8.19 -6.15
C ILE A 155 -0.56 -8.72 -5.98
N ALA A 156 -0.75 -10.04 -5.97
CA ALA A 156 -2.06 -10.64 -5.74
C ALA A 156 -2.67 -10.18 -4.40
N ARG A 157 -1.86 -10.16 -3.34
CA ARG A 157 -2.27 -9.66 -2.02
C ARG A 157 -2.69 -8.19 -2.07
N ALA A 158 -1.95 -7.35 -2.78
CA ALA A 158 -2.28 -5.93 -2.94
C ALA A 158 -3.63 -5.70 -3.65
N LEU A 159 -4.01 -6.61 -4.55
CA LEU A 159 -5.26 -6.54 -5.32
C LEU A 159 -6.45 -7.19 -4.61
N MET A 160 -6.25 -7.84 -3.48
CA MET A 160 -7.26 -8.69 -2.84
C MET A 160 -8.54 -7.94 -2.48
N ASN A 161 -8.44 -6.78 -1.88
CA ASN A 161 -9.59 -5.97 -1.46
C ASN A 161 -10.13 -5.04 -2.57
N GLY A 162 -9.52 -5.03 -3.76
CA GLY A 162 -9.97 -4.20 -4.88
C GLY A 162 -9.77 -2.71 -4.67
N GLY A 163 -8.75 -2.30 -3.90
CA GLY A 163 -8.45 -0.90 -3.64
C GLY A 163 -8.24 -0.08 -4.92
N GLN A 164 -8.57 1.19 -4.84
CA GLN A 164 -8.51 2.13 -5.97
C GLN A 164 -7.07 2.63 -6.24
N VAL A 165 -6.18 2.49 -5.26
CA VAL A 165 -4.80 2.95 -5.31
C VAL A 165 -3.85 1.79 -5.03
N ILE A 166 -2.91 1.56 -5.93
CA ILE A 166 -1.79 0.64 -5.70
C ILE A 166 -0.53 1.48 -5.47
N LEU A 167 0.06 1.30 -4.31
CA LEU A 167 1.34 1.88 -3.94
C LEU A 167 2.44 0.83 -4.10
N ALA A 168 3.38 1.07 -4.99
CA ALA A 168 4.48 0.15 -5.28
C ALA A 168 5.81 0.82 -4.97
N ASP A 169 6.58 0.22 -4.07
CA ASP A 169 7.90 0.69 -3.66
C ASP A 169 8.96 -0.20 -4.32
N GLU A 170 9.64 0.34 -5.34
CA GLU A 170 10.65 -0.36 -6.16
C GLU A 170 10.20 -1.78 -6.56
N PRO A 171 9.07 -1.91 -7.27
CA PRO A 171 8.45 -3.20 -7.58
C PRO A 171 9.24 -4.04 -8.59
#